data_36424894e66a18f6b2e6fbce7cc6114c
#
_entry.id   36424894e66a18f6b2e6fbce7cc6114c
#
_cell.length_a   1.000
_cell.length_b   1.000
_cell.length_c   1.000
_cell.angle_alpha   90.00
_cell.angle_beta   90.00
_cell.angle_gamma   90.00
#
_symmetry.space_group_name_H-M   'P 1'
#
loop_
_entity.id
_entity.type
_entity.pdbx_description
1 polymer ?
#
loop_
_entity_poly.entity_id
_entity_poly.type
_entity_poly.pdbx_seq_one_letter_code
_entity_poly.pdbx_strand_id
1 'polypeptide(L)'
;MEALRVGQKVPEFEISTYEPSEGVYGKFNFKNALANKKWVILVFYPADFTFVCPTELADLADKQEELKKLGCEVVSISTDTQHVHLAWQLQEKLLEHVKYHMGADPTGTVSRMFGVYDENTGLAFRGTFIINPDGVLVGSEVNLNNVGRNADELVRKVKAFMYVREHTDEVCPAKWKPGDKTIKPGENIVGKVYKVLGK
;
A
#
# COMPACT_ATOMS: atom_id res chain seq x y z
N MET A 1 -17.55 -13.43 -0.12
CA MET A 1 -16.18 -13.82 -0.57
C MET A 1 -15.28 -13.70 0.65
N GLU A 2 -14.41 -14.67 0.91
CA GLU A 2 -13.44 -14.54 2.00
C GLU A 2 -12.39 -13.48 1.63
N ALA A 3 -12.00 -12.64 2.60
CA ALA A 3 -11.01 -11.59 2.39
C ALA A 3 -9.61 -12.18 2.12
N LEU A 4 -8.82 -11.51 1.29
CA LEU A 4 -7.46 -11.90 0.96
C LEU A 4 -6.55 -11.89 2.19
N ARG A 5 -5.67 -12.88 2.28
CA ARG A 5 -4.67 -13.04 3.33
C ARG A 5 -3.25 -12.94 2.76
N VAL A 6 -2.32 -12.51 3.59
CA VAL A 6 -0.88 -12.52 3.25
C VAL A 6 -0.46 -13.93 2.81
N GLY A 7 0.30 -14.00 1.72
CA GLY A 7 0.72 -15.24 1.06
C GLY A 7 -0.16 -15.68 -0.10
N GLN A 8 -1.35 -15.10 -0.26
CA GLN A 8 -2.25 -15.44 -1.37
C GLN A 8 -1.99 -14.57 -2.62
N LYS A 9 -2.30 -15.14 -3.78
CA LYS A 9 -2.34 -14.36 -5.03
C LYS A 9 -3.58 -13.48 -5.06
N VAL A 10 -3.38 -12.23 -5.44
CA VAL A 10 -4.45 -11.26 -5.63
C VAL A 10 -5.12 -11.53 -6.97
N PRO A 11 -6.46 -11.68 -7.02
CA PRO A 11 -7.21 -11.79 -8.27
C PRO A 11 -7.03 -10.55 -9.16
N GLU A 12 -7.17 -10.73 -10.47
CA GLU A 12 -7.16 -9.60 -11.40
C GLU A 12 -8.35 -8.66 -11.11
N PHE A 13 -8.09 -7.36 -11.13
CA PHE A 13 -9.11 -6.33 -11.02
C PHE A 13 -8.74 -5.09 -11.81
N GLU A 14 -9.73 -4.31 -12.15
CA GLU A 14 -9.60 -2.97 -12.72
C GLU A 14 -10.46 -2.00 -11.92
N ILE A 15 -9.99 -0.78 -11.72
CA ILE A 15 -10.69 0.25 -10.97
C ILE A 15 -10.57 1.59 -11.72
N SER A 16 -11.67 2.35 -11.77
CA SER A 16 -11.65 3.70 -12.32
C SER A 16 -10.81 4.60 -11.43
N THR A 17 -10.09 5.54 -12.02
CA THR A 17 -9.18 6.43 -11.30
C THR A 17 -9.38 7.88 -11.69
N TYR A 18 -9.00 8.77 -10.79
CA TYR A 18 -8.53 10.10 -11.12
C TYR A 18 -7.00 10.09 -11.09
N GLU A 19 -6.38 10.72 -12.09
CA GLU A 19 -4.94 10.79 -12.31
C GLU A 19 -4.45 12.22 -12.03
N PRO A 20 -4.04 12.55 -10.79
CA PRO A 20 -3.66 13.91 -10.43
C PRO A 20 -2.47 14.45 -11.21
N SER A 21 -1.53 13.60 -11.64
CA SER A 21 -0.37 13.99 -12.43
C SER A 21 -0.73 14.57 -13.81
N GLU A 22 -1.88 14.17 -14.36
CA GLU A 22 -2.34 14.53 -15.72
C GLU A 22 -3.64 15.35 -15.69
N GLY A 23 -4.35 15.35 -14.55
CA GLY A 23 -5.63 16.03 -14.39
C GLY A 23 -6.78 15.36 -15.16
N VAL A 24 -6.70 14.05 -15.41
CA VAL A 24 -7.67 13.29 -16.22
C VAL A 24 -8.28 12.12 -15.47
N TYR A 25 -9.34 11.56 -16.00
CA TYR A 25 -9.87 10.27 -15.55
C TYR A 25 -9.18 9.12 -16.28
N GLY A 26 -8.89 8.05 -15.56
CA GLY A 26 -8.21 6.89 -16.08
C GLY A 26 -8.74 5.59 -15.49
N LYS A 27 -7.92 4.55 -15.62
CA LYS A 27 -8.15 3.25 -15.03
C LYS A 27 -6.84 2.64 -14.58
N PHE A 28 -6.79 2.17 -13.35
CA PHE A 28 -5.75 1.29 -12.90
C PHE A 28 -6.12 -0.15 -13.22
N ASN A 29 -5.25 -0.86 -13.94
CA ASN A 29 -5.41 -2.26 -14.26
C ASN A 29 -4.30 -3.08 -13.60
N PHE A 30 -4.66 -3.91 -12.60
CA PHE A 30 -3.72 -4.69 -11.81
C PHE A 30 -2.90 -5.67 -12.65
N LYS A 31 -3.51 -6.31 -13.66
CA LYS A 31 -2.80 -7.22 -14.58
C LYS A 31 -1.68 -6.50 -15.34
N ASN A 32 -1.94 -5.28 -15.80
CA ASN A 32 -0.94 -4.49 -16.51
C ASN A 32 0.21 -4.10 -15.60
N ALA A 33 -0.05 -3.74 -14.34
CA ALA A 33 0.99 -3.46 -13.36
C ALA A 33 1.91 -4.67 -13.15
N LEU A 34 1.34 -5.88 -13.01
CA LEU A 34 2.12 -7.12 -12.90
C LEU A 34 2.90 -7.46 -14.18
N ALA A 35 2.31 -7.26 -15.37
CA ALA A 35 2.99 -7.46 -16.64
C ALA A 35 4.23 -6.57 -16.76
N ASN A 36 4.19 -5.37 -16.19
CA ASN A 36 5.30 -4.42 -16.11
C ASN A 36 6.22 -4.65 -14.88
N LYS A 37 6.10 -5.80 -14.20
CA LYS A 37 6.92 -6.17 -13.04
C LYS A 37 6.88 -5.16 -11.89
N LYS A 38 5.79 -4.44 -11.72
CA LYS A 38 5.63 -3.47 -10.65
C LYS A 38 5.31 -4.14 -9.32
N TRP A 39 5.83 -3.58 -8.23
CA TRP A 39 5.25 -3.71 -6.92
C TRP A 39 3.98 -2.86 -6.89
N VAL A 40 2.91 -3.36 -6.31
CA VAL A 40 1.65 -2.61 -6.21
C VAL A 40 1.37 -2.33 -4.73
N ILE A 41 1.10 -1.07 -4.43
CA ILE A 41 0.74 -0.60 -3.10
C ILE A 41 -0.67 -0.03 -3.16
N LEU A 42 -1.60 -0.69 -2.47
CA LEU A 42 -2.97 -0.21 -2.33
C LEU A 42 -3.15 0.41 -0.95
N VAL A 43 -3.68 1.64 -0.92
CA VAL A 43 -3.89 2.41 0.31
C VAL A 43 -5.36 2.79 0.39
N PHE A 44 -6.15 1.95 1.08
CA PHE A 44 -7.57 2.22 1.31
C PHE A 44 -7.75 3.25 2.40
N TYR A 45 -8.73 4.13 2.25
CA TYR A 45 -9.11 5.14 3.22
C TYR A 45 -10.63 5.35 3.20
N PRO A 46 -11.25 5.89 4.29
CA PRO A 46 -12.70 5.94 4.40
C PRO A 46 -13.40 6.76 3.32
N ALA A 47 -13.09 8.04 3.22
CA ALA A 47 -13.77 8.95 2.29
C ALA A 47 -12.99 10.24 2.06
N ASP A 48 -13.26 10.87 0.92
CA ASP A 48 -12.84 12.22 0.59
C ASP A 48 -13.52 13.26 1.52
N PHE A 49 -12.98 14.47 1.57
CA PHE A 49 -13.51 15.57 2.39
C PHE A 49 -13.65 15.27 3.89
N THR A 50 -12.76 14.40 4.42
CA THR A 50 -12.69 14.05 5.85
C THR A 50 -11.43 14.63 6.52
N PHE A 51 -11.10 14.21 7.74
CA PHE A 51 -10.12 14.92 8.59
C PHE A 51 -8.73 14.27 8.61
N VAL A 52 -8.64 12.95 8.78
CA VAL A 52 -7.39 12.21 8.85
C VAL A 52 -6.90 11.84 7.44
N CYS A 53 -7.81 11.54 6.52
CA CYS A 53 -7.48 11.06 5.17
C CYS A 53 -6.53 12.00 4.40
N PRO A 54 -6.73 13.34 4.37
CA PRO A 54 -5.82 14.20 3.63
C PRO A 54 -4.41 14.20 4.22
N THR A 55 -4.26 14.00 5.54
CA THR A 55 -2.94 13.93 6.18
C THR A 55 -2.18 12.67 5.78
N GLU A 56 -2.87 11.53 5.65
CA GLU A 56 -2.24 10.27 5.20
C GLU A 56 -1.84 10.34 3.73
N LEU A 57 -2.71 10.90 2.87
CA LEU A 57 -2.43 11.01 1.44
C LEU A 57 -1.30 12.01 1.17
N ALA A 58 -1.18 13.07 1.95
CA ALA A 58 -0.05 13.99 1.89
C ALA A 58 1.26 13.31 2.32
N ASP A 59 1.28 12.59 3.46
CA ASP A 59 2.44 11.83 3.93
C ASP A 59 2.89 10.78 2.91
N LEU A 60 1.93 10.12 2.24
CA LEU A 60 2.20 9.20 1.14
C LEU A 60 2.76 9.92 -0.10
N ALA A 61 2.26 11.13 -0.41
CA ALA A 61 2.75 11.93 -1.51
C ALA A 61 4.21 12.37 -1.31
N ASP A 62 4.62 12.64 -0.08
CA ASP A 62 6.03 12.94 0.26
C ASP A 62 6.97 11.75 -0.06
N LYS A 63 6.44 10.53 -0.11
CA LYS A 63 7.20 9.30 -0.41
C LYS A 63 6.98 8.75 -1.83
N GLN A 64 6.08 9.33 -2.62
CA GLN A 64 5.69 8.78 -3.92
C GLN A 64 6.87 8.67 -4.91
N GLU A 65 7.79 9.65 -4.93
CA GLU A 65 8.95 9.60 -5.82
C GLU A 65 9.97 8.52 -5.38
N GLU A 66 10.10 8.29 -4.08
CA GLU A 66 10.93 7.20 -3.55
C GLU A 66 10.34 5.83 -3.91
N LEU A 67 9.03 5.66 -3.70
CA LEU A 67 8.31 4.44 -4.07
C LEU A 67 8.37 4.17 -5.58
N LYS A 68 8.22 5.22 -6.40
CA LYS A 68 8.35 5.13 -7.85
C LYS A 68 9.74 4.66 -8.29
N LYS A 69 10.81 5.20 -7.68
CA LYS A 69 12.20 4.76 -7.93
C LYS A 69 12.42 3.30 -7.53
N LEU A 70 11.71 2.80 -6.52
CA LEU A 70 11.71 1.40 -6.11
C LEU A 70 10.87 0.50 -7.05
N GLY A 71 10.27 1.05 -8.11
CA GLY A 71 9.43 0.29 -9.04
C GLY A 71 8.02 0.01 -8.52
N CYS A 72 7.56 0.75 -7.51
CA CYS A 72 6.20 0.64 -6.99
C CYS A 72 5.22 1.47 -7.81
N GLU A 73 4.02 0.95 -7.96
CA GLU A 73 2.83 1.65 -8.42
C GLU A 73 1.87 1.79 -7.25
N VAL A 74 1.48 3.03 -6.95
CA VAL A 74 0.70 3.38 -5.77
C VAL A 74 -0.71 3.76 -6.18
N VAL A 75 -1.71 3.19 -5.52
CA VAL A 75 -3.13 3.50 -5.71
C VAL A 75 -3.75 3.78 -4.35
N SER A 76 -4.20 5.00 -4.09
CA SER A 76 -5.13 5.26 -2.99
C SER A 76 -6.54 4.87 -3.41
N ILE A 77 -7.36 4.33 -2.50
CA ILE A 77 -8.69 3.82 -2.84
C ILE A 77 -9.69 4.22 -1.75
N SER A 78 -10.81 4.81 -2.15
CA SER A 78 -11.99 4.96 -1.30
C SER A 78 -13.26 4.50 -2.02
N THR A 79 -14.37 4.51 -1.33
CA THR A 79 -15.69 4.22 -1.93
C THR A 79 -16.31 5.42 -2.63
N ASP A 80 -15.59 6.53 -2.75
CA ASP A 80 -16.00 7.69 -3.55
C ASP A 80 -15.84 7.43 -5.05
N THR A 81 -16.33 8.35 -5.86
CA THR A 81 -16.16 8.32 -7.32
C THR A 81 -14.93 9.13 -7.75
N GLN A 82 -14.40 8.85 -8.95
CA GLN A 82 -13.28 9.61 -9.50
C GLN A 82 -13.58 11.11 -9.65
N HIS A 83 -14.86 11.49 -9.75
CA HIS A 83 -15.29 12.90 -9.81
C HIS A 83 -15.13 13.59 -8.47
N VAL A 84 -15.38 12.87 -7.38
CA VAL A 84 -15.18 13.36 -6.01
C VAL A 84 -13.69 13.50 -5.72
N HIS A 85 -12.85 12.52 -6.12
CA HIS A 85 -11.39 12.60 -6.01
C HIS A 85 -10.82 13.84 -6.69
N LEU A 86 -11.25 14.12 -7.94
CA LEU A 86 -10.85 15.34 -8.65
C LEU A 86 -11.23 16.60 -7.87
N ALA A 87 -12.48 16.69 -7.44
CA ALA A 87 -12.98 17.88 -6.73
C ALA A 87 -12.22 18.08 -5.40
N TRP A 88 -11.97 17.00 -4.67
CA TRP A 88 -11.26 17.06 -3.41
C TRP A 88 -9.78 17.45 -3.59
N GLN A 89 -9.07 16.84 -4.52
CA GLN A 89 -7.67 17.15 -4.80
C GLN A 89 -7.48 18.62 -5.20
N LEU A 90 -8.44 19.21 -5.94
CA LEU A 90 -8.41 20.63 -6.33
C LEU A 90 -8.71 21.59 -5.17
N GLN A 91 -9.43 21.15 -4.13
CA GLN A 91 -9.87 22.00 -3.02
C GLN A 91 -9.00 21.83 -1.77
N GLU A 92 -8.50 20.62 -1.51
CA GLU A 92 -7.72 20.31 -0.31
C GLU A 92 -6.23 20.59 -0.57
N LYS A 93 -5.71 21.63 0.06
CA LYS A 93 -4.34 22.09 -0.12
C LYS A 93 -3.30 21.02 0.22
N LEU A 94 -3.58 20.16 1.19
CA LEU A 94 -2.68 19.05 1.55
C LEU A 94 -2.47 18.06 0.39
N LEU A 95 -3.39 18.02 -0.58
CA LEU A 95 -3.33 17.08 -1.70
C LEU A 95 -2.68 17.67 -2.97
N GLU A 96 -2.22 18.92 -2.94
CA GLU A 96 -1.65 19.58 -4.12
C GLU A 96 -0.46 18.84 -4.76
N HIS A 97 0.27 18.05 -3.96
CA HIS A 97 1.43 17.29 -4.40
C HIS A 97 1.15 15.82 -4.70
N VAL A 98 -0.07 15.34 -4.53
CA VAL A 98 -0.47 13.97 -4.88
C VAL A 98 -0.39 13.79 -6.39
N LYS A 99 0.34 12.73 -6.84
CA LYS A 99 0.53 12.40 -8.26
C LYS A 99 0.27 10.93 -8.59
N TYR A 100 0.03 10.10 -7.57
CA TYR A 100 -0.33 8.69 -7.72
C TYR A 100 -1.82 8.54 -8.01
N HIS A 101 -2.23 7.37 -8.47
CA HIS A 101 -3.61 7.05 -8.81
C HIS A 101 -4.56 7.20 -7.62
N MET A 102 -5.68 7.88 -7.81
CA MET A 102 -6.79 7.92 -6.85
C MET A 102 -7.93 7.04 -7.36
N GLY A 103 -8.04 5.84 -6.80
CA GLY A 103 -8.95 4.78 -7.22
C GLY A 103 -10.34 4.91 -6.61
N ALA A 104 -11.35 4.79 -7.44
CA ALA A 104 -12.76 4.91 -7.10
C ALA A 104 -13.42 3.51 -7.01
N ASP A 105 -13.84 3.10 -5.81
CA ASP A 105 -14.52 1.82 -5.54
C ASP A 105 -15.96 2.01 -5.01
N PRO A 106 -16.85 2.74 -5.73
CA PRO A 106 -18.19 3.09 -5.22
C PRO A 106 -19.08 1.87 -4.95
N THR A 107 -18.75 0.72 -5.48
CA THR A 107 -19.46 -0.54 -5.20
C THR A 107 -18.88 -1.30 -4.01
N GLY A 108 -17.72 -0.90 -3.50
CA GLY A 108 -16.99 -1.60 -2.45
C GLY A 108 -16.44 -2.98 -2.87
N THR A 109 -16.35 -3.24 -4.17
CA THR A 109 -15.93 -4.55 -4.70
C THR A 109 -14.48 -4.86 -4.35
N VAL A 110 -13.58 -3.91 -4.58
CA VAL A 110 -12.15 -4.06 -4.27
C VAL A 110 -11.93 -4.00 -2.77
N SER A 111 -12.62 -3.10 -2.08
CA SER A 111 -12.56 -3.00 -0.60
C SER A 111 -13.00 -4.29 0.09
N ARG A 112 -14.06 -4.98 -0.40
CA ARG A 112 -14.46 -6.30 0.12
C ARG A 112 -13.43 -7.38 -0.18
N MET A 113 -12.85 -7.37 -1.37
CA MET A 113 -11.80 -8.32 -1.75
C MET A 113 -10.62 -8.30 -0.77
N PHE A 114 -10.23 -7.10 -0.32
CA PHE A 114 -9.15 -6.91 0.65
C PHE A 114 -9.62 -6.93 2.11
N GLY A 115 -10.91 -7.12 2.37
CA GLY A 115 -11.45 -7.25 3.73
C GLY A 115 -11.46 -5.96 4.54
N VAL A 116 -11.54 -4.82 3.86
CA VAL A 116 -11.55 -3.49 4.50
C VAL A 116 -12.87 -2.74 4.30
N TYR A 117 -13.87 -3.33 3.67
CA TYR A 117 -15.19 -2.70 3.53
C TYR A 117 -16.00 -2.85 4.81
N ASP A 118 -16.49 -1.75 5.37
CA ASP A 118 -17.42 -1.76 6.48
C ASP A 118 -18.86 -1.73 5.95
N GLU A 119 -19.56 -2.85 6.07
CA GLU A 119 -20.93 -3.01 5.59
C GLU A 119 -21.94 -2.12 6.33
N ASN A 120 -21.59 -1.59 7.51
CA ASN A 120 -22.49 -0.71 8.27
C ASN A 120 -22.44 0.74 7.77
N THR A 121 -21.28 1.18 7.30
CA THR A 121 -21.08 2.58 6.88
C THR A 121 -20.95 2.74 5.37
N GLY A 122 -20.64 1.67 4.64
CA GLY A 122 -20.32 1.72 3.21
C GLY A 122 -18.92 2.30 2.92
N LEU A 123 -18.10 2.49 3.93
CA LEU A 123 -16.77 3.07 3.83
C LEU A 123 -15.68 2.00 3.96
N ALA A 124 -14.46 2.32 3.53
CA ALA A 124 -13.33 1.46 3.79
C ALA A 124 -12.67 1.78 5.14
N PHE A 125 -12.11 0.75 5.81
CA PHE A 125 -11.11 0.94 6.85
C PHE A 125 -9.79 1.42 6.24
N ARG A 126 -8.88 1.94 7.08
CA ARG A 126 -7.53 2.34 6.67
C ARG A 126 -6.67 1.11 6.42
N GLY A 127 -6.71 0.57 5.22
CA GLY A 127 -5.95 -0.61 4.81
C GLY A 127 -4.77 -0.27 3.93
N THR A 128 -3.58 -0.82 4.22
CA THR A 128 -2.42 -0.77 3.34
C THR A 128 -2.05 -2.20 2.95
N PHE A 129 -1.88 -2.44 1.65
CA PHE A 129 -1.55 -3.76 1.10
C PHE A 129 -0.37 -3.64 0.16
N ILE A 130 0.65 -4.47 0.38
CA ILE A 130 1.87 -4.53 -0.43
C ILE A 130 1.84 -5.83 -1.23
N ILE A 131 1.86 -5.72 -2.55
CA ILE A 131 1.78 -6.84 -3.48
C ILE A 131 3.06 -6.88 -4.30
N ASN A 132 3.70 -8.04 -4.36
CA ASN A 132 4.93 -8.22 -5.10
C ASN A 132 4.68 -8.39 -6.62
N PRO A 133 5.72 -8.33 -7.47
CA PRO A 133 5.58 -8.49 -8.93
C PRO A 133 5.03 -9.84 -9.40
N ASP A 134 4.96 -10.84 -8.53
CA ASP A 134 4.32 -12.13 -8.83
C ASP A 134 2.82 -12.14 -8.52
N GLY A 135 2.28 -10.99 -8.07
CA GLY A 135 0.87 -10.84 -7.70
C GLY A 135 0.53 -11.42 -6.33
N VAL A 136 1.53 -11.68 -5.47
CA VAL A 136 1.31 -12.20 -4.11
C VAL A 136 1.21 -11.05 -3.12
N LEU A 137 0.18 -11.06 -2.29
CA LEU A 137 0.06 -10.16 -1.14
C LEU A 137 1.11 -10.53 -0.08
N VAL A 138 2.12 -9.68 0.10
CA VAL A 138 3.24 -9.94 1.01
C VAL A 138 3.16 -9.20 2.34
N GLY A 139 2.37 -8.14 2.42
CA GLY A 139 2.18 -7.38 3.65
C GLY A 139 0.84 -6.67 3.69
N SER A 140 0.27 -6.55 4.88
CA SER A 140 -0.96 -5.81 5.14
C SER A 140 -0.90 -5.10 6.49
N GLU A 141 -1.61 -3.98 6.57
CA GLU A 141 -1.88 -3.23 7.80
C GLU A 141 -3.29 -2.67 7.70
N VAL A 142 -4.12 -2.90 8.71
CA VAL A 142 -5.49 -2.39 8.75
C VAL A 142 -5.74 -1.73 10.10
N ASN A 143 -6.13 -0.45 10.09
CA ASN A 143 -6.42 0.34 11.27
C ASN A 143 -7.88 0.81 11.29
N LEU A 144 -8.39 1.07 12.50
CA LEU A 144 -9.62 1.84 12.66
C LEU A 144 -9.46 3.27 12.12
N ASN A 145 -10.59 3.88 11.75
CA ASN A 145 -10.61 5.14 10.99
C ASN A 145 -10.14 6.38 11.77
N ASN A 146 -9.86 6.27 13.07
CA ASN A 146 -9.41 7.38 13.92
C ASN A 146 -7.88 7.47 14.10
N VAL A 147 -7.10 6.57 13.51
CA VAL A 147 -5.63 6.56 13.60
C VAL A 147 -5.01 6.49 12.22
N GLY A 148 -4.30 7.55 11.83
CA GLY A 148 -3.56 7.64 10.57
C GLY A 148 -2.33 6.73 10.55
N ARG A 149 -1.90 6.34 9.35
CA ARG A 149 -0.73 5.49 9.09
C ARG A 149 0.52 6.35 8.88
N ASN A 150 1.67 5.69 8.72
CA ASN A 150 2.97 6.32 8.54
C ASN A 150 3.62 5.83 7.23
N ALA A 151 3.88 6.73 6.29
CA ALA A 151 4.48 6.40 5.00
C ALA A 151 5.97 6.03 5.10
N ASP A 152 6.72 6.51 6.10
CA ASP A 152 8.10 6.07 6.34
C ASP A 152 8.17 4.58 6.67
N GLU A 153 7.22 4.10 7.51
CA GLU A 153 7.14 2.67 7.85
C GLU A 153 6.69 1.83 6.65
N LEU A 154 5.80 2.34 5.81
CA LEU A 154 5.44 1.71 4.54
C LEU A 154 6.67 1.53 3.64
N VAL A 155 7.44 2.60 3.40
CA VAL A 155 8.67 2.54 2.60
C VAL A 155 9.68 1.57 3.20
N ARG A 156 9.86 1.59 4.52
CA ARG A 156 10.74 0.64 5.23
C ARG A 156 10.31 -0.81 4.98
N LYS A 157 9.01 -1.12 5.10
CA LYS A 157 8.46 -2.47 4.84
C LYS A 157 8.66 -2.89 3.39
N VAL A 158 8.37 -2.00 2.42
CA VAL A 158 8.58 -2.26 0.99
C VAL A 158 10.03 -2.64 0.73
N LYS A 159 11.01 -1.87 1.23
CA LYS A 159 12.44 -2.17 1.09
C LYS A 159 12.82 -3.52 1.71
N ALA A 160 12.24 -3.85 2.87
CA ALA A 160 12.49 -5.13 3.51
C ALA A 160 11.92 -6.31 2.69
N PHE A 161 10.72 -6.18 2.13
CA PHE A 161 10.14 -7.21 1.25
C PHE A 161 10.94 -7.36 -0.06
N MET A 162 11.43 -6.28 -0.63
CA MET A 162 12.32 -6.32 -1.80
C MET A 162 13.62 -7.05 -1.47
N TYR A 163 14.24 -6.73 -0.34
CA TYR A 163 15.47 -7.36 0.09
C TYR A 163 15.33 -8.88 0.23
N VAL A 164 14.35 -9.35 0.98
CA VAL A 164 14.16 -10.79 1.19
C VAL A 164 13.70 -11.55 -0.06
N ARG A 165 13.14 -10.84 -1.05
CA ARG A 165 12.84 -11.42 -2.35
C ARG A 165 14.12 -11.74 -3.15
N GLU A 166 15.14 -10.91 -3.02
CA GLU A 166 16.45 -11.08 -3.67
C GLU A 166 17.39 -11.99 -2.86
N HIS A 167 17.22 -12.03 -1.53
CA HIS A 167 18.04 -12.77 -0.59
C HIS A 167 17.18 -13.81 0.16
N THR A 168 16.85 -14.89 -0.54
CA THR A 168 15.89 -15.90 -0.07
C THR A 168 16.36 -16.73 1.14
N ASP A 169 17.65 -16.70 1.45
CA ASP A 169 18.27 -17.35 2.60
C ASP A 169 18.43 -16.42 3.82
N GLU A 170 17.95 -15.18 3.71
CA GLU A 170 18.06 -14.17 4.76
C GLU A 170 16.68 -13.66 5.21
N VAL A 171 16.61 -13.19 6.45
CA VAL A 171 15.42 -12.53 7.00
C VAL A 171 15.77 -11.18 7.60
N CYS A 172 14.87 -10.20 7.47
CA CYS A 172 14.99 -8.88 8.04
C CYS A 172 14.49 -8.88 9.49
N PRO A 173 15.30 -8.56 10.49
CA PRO A 173 14.84 -8.42 11.88
C PRO A 173 13.92 -7.21 12.07
N ALA A 174 13.32 -7.12 13.25
CA ALA A 174 12.50 -5.95 13.62
C ALA A 174 13.27 -4.65 13.43
N LYS A 175 12.59 -3.62 12.87
CA LYS A 175 13.13 -2.28 12.58
C LYS A 175 14.24 -2.25 11.50
N TRP A 176 14.50 -3.35 10.82
CA TRP A 176 15.52 -3.42 9.77
C TRP A 176 15.35 -2.31 8.72
N LYS A 177 16.48 -1.75 8.33
CA LYS A 177 16.59 -0.79 7.22
C LYS A 177 17.71 -1.23 6.28
N PRO A 178 17.72 -0.79 5.01
CA PRO A 178 18.84 -1.06 4.10
C PRO A 178 20.18 -0.69 4.74
N GLY A 179 21.14 -1.66 4.71
CA GLY A 179 22.44 -1.54 5.34
C GLY A 179 22.53 -2.13 6.75
N ASP A 180 21.40 -2.43 7.40
CA ASP A 180 21.39 -3.13 8.68
C ASP A 180 21.71 -4.63 8.50
N LYS A 181 22.17 -5.27 9.60
CA LYS A 181 22.41 -6.71 9.62
C LYS A 181 21.12 -7.49 9.40
N THR A 182 21.21 -8.53 8.59
CA THR A 182 20.19 -9.55 8.40
C THR A 182 20.53 -10.80 9.22
N ILE A 183 19.63 -11.75 9.23
CA ILE A 183 19.80 -13.03 9.91
C ILE A 183 19.70 -14.15 8.87
N LYS A 184 20.67 -15.05 8.83
CA LYS A 184 20.54 -16.33 8.12
C LYS A 184 19.98 -17.37 9.08
N PRO A 185 18.71 -17.80 8.89
CA PRO A 185 18.08 -18.79 9.77
C PRO A 185 18.88 -20.10 9.76
N GLY A 186 18.99 -20.72 10.96
CA GLY A 186 19.68 -21.99 11.12
C GLY A 186 19.55 -22.51 12.55
N GLU A 187 19.66 -23.81 12.75
CA GLU A 187 19.54 -24.44 14.06
C GLU A 187 20.59 -23.95 15.06
N ASN A 188 21.78 -23.62 14.58
CA ASN A 188 22.92 -23.14 15.37
C ASN A 188 22.68 -21.78 16.06
N ILE A 189 21.72 -20.99 15.58
CA ILE A 189 21.40 -19.67 16.15
C ILE A 189 20.10 -19.65 16.96
N VAL A 190 19.38 -20.78 17.04
CA VAL A 190 18.18 -20.88 17.86
C VAL A 190 18.52 -20.55 19.34
N GLY A 191 17.79 -19.59 19.92
CA GLY A 191 18.06 -19.07 21.27
C GLY A 191 19.31 -18.19 21.39
N LYS A 192 20.01 -17.88 20.26
CA LYS A 192 21.28 -17.13 20.25
C LYS A 192 21.27 -15.96 19.21
N VAL A 193 20.10 -15.56 18.74
CA VAL A 193 19.97 -14.49 17.71
C VAL A 193 20.62 -13.18 18.17
N TYR A 194 20.60 -12.89 19.49
CA TYR A 194 21.26 -11.74 20.07
C TYR A 194 22.76 -11.64 19.71
N LYS A 195 23.45 -12.80 19.60
CA LYS A 195 24.88 -12.84 19.23
C LYS A 195 25.10 -12.40 17.78
N VAL A 196 24.17 -12.80 16.88
CA VAL A 196 24.23 -12.41 15.46
C VAL A 196 24.03 -10.91 15.30
N LEU A 197 23.08 -10.34 16.07
CA LEU A 197 22.75 -8.92 16.03
C LEU A 197 23.71 -8.04 16.84
N GLY A 198 24.61 -8.62 17.65
CA GLY A 198 25.55 -7.88 18.48
C GLY A 198 24.91 -7.17 19.67
N LYS A 199 23.87 -7.79 20.26
CA LYS A 199 23.14 -7.29 21.43
C LYS A 199 23.46 -8.11 22.66
#